data_30e2286ab948a52a2403769a65ac51f1
#
_entry.id   30e2286ab948a52a2403769a65ac51f1
#
_cell.length_a   1.000
_cell.length_b   1.000
_cell.length_c   1.000
_cell.angle_alpha   90.00
_cell.angle_beta   90.00
_cell.angle_gamma   90.00
#
_symmetry.space_group_name_H-M   'P 1'
#
loop_
_entity.id
_entity.type
_entity.pdbx_description
1 polymer ?
#
loop_
_entity_poly.entity_id
_entity_poly.type
_entity_poly.pdbx_seq_one_letter_code
_entity_poly.pdbx_strand_id
1 'polypeptide(L)'
;MLSDIMLAINLASRVHTGQVRFYTQEPYVNHVIRVASHPRVVERGPQAVCIAILHDAIEDAPDPRQVEEYIKNTFSDHIYETCLLLTHLNGTYASYKEKILNSGNIDALLIKASDSEDNSIIEPGMSDKHLKRCEIYKENVRIYLAKALELKRVKNEILK
;
A
#
# COMPACT_ATOMS: atom_id res chain seq x y z
N MET A 1 -3.65 19.36 -3.56
CA MET A 1 -3.08 18.46 -2.49
C MET A 1 -4.10 18.06 -1.42
N LEU A 2 -4.76 18.98 -0.70
CA LEU A 2 -5.87 18.56 0.21
C LEU A 2 -7.05 18.01 -0.58
N SER A 3 -7.33 18.60 -1.74
CA SER A 3 -8.32 18.09 -2.70
C SER A 3 -8.03 16.65 -3.13
N ASP A 4 -6.76 16.31 -3.39
CA ASP A 4 -6.37 14.98 -3.87
C ASP A 4 -6.59 13.91 -2.80
N ILE A 5 -6.26 14.21 -1.52
CA ILE A 5 -6.56 13.32 -0.41
C ILE A 5 -8.07 13.07 -0.30
N MET A 6 -8.92 14.10 -0.45
CA MET A 6 -10.37 13.94 -0.42
C MET A 6 -10.88 13.10 -1.59
N LEU A 7 -10.33 13.29 -2.80
CA LEU A 7 -10.66 12.46 -3.97
C LEU A 7 -10.22 11.01 -3.77
N ALA A 8 -9.04 10.78 -3.21
CA ALA A 8 -8.53 9.44 -2.89
C ALA A 8 -9.43 8.73 -1.87
N ILE A 9 -9.83 9.41 -0.78
CA ILE A 9 -10.75 8.88 0.23
C ILE A 9 -12.11 8.53 -0.40
N ASN A 10 -12.66 9.40 -1.24
CA ASN A 10 -13.92 9.15 -1.92
C ASN A 10 -13.85 7.93 -2.85
N LEU A 11 -12.76 7.78 -3.61
CA LEU A 11 -12.56 6.62 -4.47
C LEU A 11 -12.43 5.33 -3.66
N ALA A 12 -11.52 5.30 -2.67
CA ALA A 12 -11.30 4.13 -1.81
C ALA A 12 -12.59 3.72 -1.07
N SER A 13 -13.36 4.68 -0.53
CA SER A 13 -14.64 4.41 0.14
C SER A 13 -15.65 3.75 -0.80
N ARG A 14 -15.70 4.16 -2.07
CA ARG A 14 -16.59 3.54 -3.06
C ARG A 14 -16.14 2.15 -3.45
N VAL A 15 -14.84 1.96 -3.70
CA VAL A 15 -14.27 0.66 -4.08
C VAL A 15 -14.48 -0.36 -2.97
N HIS A 16 -14.20 0.02 -1.72
CA HIS A 16 -14.28 -0.89 -0.56
C HIS A 16 -15.66 -0.89 0.12
N THR A 17 -16.70 -0.36 -0.55
CA THR A 17 -18.08 -0.39 -0.01
C THR A 17 -18.53 -1.84 0.22
N GLY A 18 -18.91 -2.15 1.46
CA GLY A 18 -19.36 -3.49 1.85
C GLY A 18 -18.26 -4.53 2.06
N GLN A 19 -17.00 -4.21 1.76
CA GLN A 19 -15.87 -5.08 2.10
C GLN A 19 -15.56 -5.02 3.59
N VAL A 20 -15.28 -6.18 4.19
CA VAL A 20 -14.91 -6.30 5.60
C VAL A 20 -13.67 -7.17 5.77
N ARG A 21 -12.90 -6.91 6.81
CA ARG A 21 -11.77 -7.76 7.22
C ARG A 21 -12.30 -9.10 7.75
N PHE A 22 -11.68 -10.20 7.34
CA PHE A 22 -12.23 -11.54 7.62
C PHE A 22 -12.37 -11.85 9.11
N TYR A 23 -11.39 -11.52 9.95
CA TYR A 23 -11.44 -11.86 11.37
C TYR A 23 -12.12 -10.80 12.24
N THR A 24 -11.87 -9.53 12.01
CA THR A 24 -12.42 -8.43 12.82
C THR A 24 -13.82 -8.00 12.37
N GLN A 25 -14.23 -8.36 11.15
CA GLN A 25 -15.47 -7.89 10.53
C GLN A 25 -15.58 -6.36 10.43
N GLU A 26 -14.46 -5.64 10.66
CA GLU A 26 -14.43 -4.19 10.47
C GLU A 26 -14.50 -3.82 8.99
N PRO A 27 -15.02 -2.64 8.62
CA PRO A 27 -14.97 -2.13 7.25
C PRO A 27 -13.53 -2.09 6.74
N TYR A 28 -13.30 -2.58 5.50
CA TYR A 28 -11.95 -2.65 4.92
C TYR A 28 -11.27 -1.28 4.83
N VAL A 29 -12.04 -0.22 4.65
CA VAL A 29 -11.54 1.16 4.61
C VAL A 29 -10.76 1.54 5.88
N ASN A 30 -11.02 0.91 7.02
CA ASN A 30 -10.26 1.16 8.26
C ASN A 30 -8.79 0.72 8.12
N HIS A 31 -8.55 -0.42 7.46
CA HIS A 31 -7.20 -0.87 7.09
C HIS A 31 -6.51 0.19 6.22
N VAL A 32 -7.16 0.62 5.16
CA VAL A 32 -6.63 1.66 4.25
C VAL A 32 -6.25 2.93 5.01
N ILE A 33 -7.10 3.38 5.94
CA ILE A 33 -6.84 4.58 6.76
C ILE A 33 -5.65 4.34 7.70
N ARG A 34 -5.52 3.17 8.35
CA ARG A 34 -4.37 2.85 9.21
C ARG A 34 -3.06 2.86 8.44
N VAL A 35 -3.04 2.28 7.24
CA VAL A 35 -1.87 2.31 6.36
C VAL A 35 -1.50 3.75 5.98
N ALA A 36 -2.48 4.55 5.57
CA ALA A 36 -2.27 5.93 5.15
C ALA A 36 -1.86 6.88 6.29
N SER A 37 -2.35 6.64 7.50
CA SER A 37 -2.02 7.44 8.70
C SER A 37 -0.74 6.97 9.41
N HIS A 38 -0.09 5.90 8.93
CA HIS A 38 1.14 5.43 9.53
C HIS A 38 2.24 6.53 9.48
N PRO A 39 2.99 6.79 10.58
CA PRO A 39 3.97 7.87 10.64
C PRO A 39 4.96 7.88 9.46
N ARG A 40 5.48 6.71 9.06
CA ARG A 40 6.41 6.60 7.92
C ARG A 40 5.81 6.99 6.57
N VAL A 41 4.49 6.94 6.42
CA VAL A 41 3.77 7.38 5.22
C VAL A 41 3.49 8.88 5.30
N VAL A 42 2.98 9.35 6.45
CA VAL A 42 2.67 10.77 6.68
C VAL A 42 3.91 11.65 6.53
N GLU A 43 5.06 11.21 7.03
CA GLU A 43 6.35 11.92 6.90
C GLU A 43 6.83 12.06 5.45
N ARG A 44 6.33 11.24 4.51
CA ARG A 44 6.62 11.36 3.08
C ARG A 44 5.82 12.45 2.38
N GLY A 45 4.76 12.92 3.03
CA GLY A 45 3.92 14.00 2.53
C GLY A 45 2.64 13.55 1.84
N PRO A 46 1.85 14.52 1.34
CA PRO A 46 0.48 14.28 0.88
C PRO A 46 0.35 13.29 -0.28
N GLN A 47 1.33 13.21 -1.19
CA GLN A 47 1.27 12.25 -2.30
C GLN A 47 1.39 10.81 -1.79
N ALA A 48 2.29 10.54 -0.85
CA ALA A 48 2.40 9.21 -0.26
C ALA A 48 1.13 8.82 0.52
N VAL A 49 0.48 9.77 1.19
CA VAL A 49 -0.83 9.56 1.85
C VAL A 49 -1.90 9.20 0.80
N CYS A 50 -1.97 9.93 -0.33
CA CYS A 50 -2.90 9.58 -1.42
C CYS A 50 -2.64 8.18 -1.96
N ILE A 51 -1.38 7.83 -2.22
CA ILE A 51 -1.00 6.50 -2.72
C ILE A 51 -1.42 5.42 -1.71
N ALA A 52 -1.16 5.65 -0.43
CA ALA A 52 -1.53 4.70 0.62
C ALA A 52 -3.06 4.51 0.75
N ILE A 53 -3.84 5.57 0.55
CA ILE A 53 -5.31 5.48 0.49
C ILE A 53 -5.77 4.65 -0.73
N LEU A 54 -5.03 4.70 -1.83
CA LEU A 54 -5.39 4.07 -3.11
C LEU A 54 -4.70 2.72 -3.34
N HIS A 55 -3.85 2.24 -2.42
CA HIS A 55 -2.91 1.14 -2.68
C HIS A 55 -3.56 -0.17 -3.12
N ASP A 56 -4.78 -0.46 -2.65
CA ASP A 56 -5.57 -1.63 -3.02
C ASP A 56 -6.75 -1.30 -3.96
N ALA A 57 -6.96 -0.01 -4.29
CA ALA A 57 -8.15 0.42 -4.99
C ALA A 57 -8.29 -0.17 -6.40
N ILE A 58 -7.19 -0.36 -7.13
CA ILE A 58 -7.21 -0.98 -8.46
C ILE A 58 -7.43 -2.49 -8.33
N GLU A 59 -6.72 -3.14 -7.39
CA GLU A 59 -6.77 -4.59 -7.20
C GLU A 59 -8.16 -5.07 -6.76
N ASP A 60 -8.78 -4.34 -5.84
CA ASP A 60 -10.05 -4.73 -5.21
C ASP A 60 -11.30 -4.20 -5.94
N ALA A 61 -11.12 -3.39 -7.00
CA ALA A 61 -12.25 -2.83 -7.73
C ALA A 61 -13.02 -3.90 -8.51
N PRO A 62 -14.35 -3.79 -8.60
CA PRO A 62 -15.15 -4.62 -9.50
C PRO A 62 -14.74 -4.46 -10.97
N ASP A 63 -14.31 -3.27 -11.37
CA ASP A 63 -13.70 -2.97 -12.67
C ASP A 63 -12.35 -2.27 -12.45
N PRO A 64 -11.24 -3.03 -12.40
CA PRO A 64 -9.90 -2.48 -12.20
C PRO A 64 -9.48 -1.45 -13.25
N ARG A 65 -9.91 -1.62 -14.52
CA ARG A 65 -9.55 -0.72 -15.60
C ARG A 65 -10.18 0.66 -15.43
N GLN A 66 -11.43 0.71 -15.02
CA GLN A 66 -12.14 1.96 -14.75
C GLN A 66 -11.46 2.74 -13.61
N VAL A 67 -11.07 2.06 -12.55
CA VAL A 67 -10.38 2.68 -11.40
C VAL A 67 -8.97 3.14 -11.79
N GLU A 68 -8.24 2.34 -12.54
CA GLU A 68 -6.93 2.71 -13.09
C GLU A 68 -7.02 3.98 -13.94
N GLU A 69 -7.96 4.04 -14.90
CA GLU A 69 -8.17 5.20 -15.76
C GLU A 69 -8.56 6.45 -14.96
N TYR A 70 -9.41 6.29 -13.94
CA TYR A 70 -9.77 7.39 -13.06
C TYR A 70 -8.54 7.93 -12.30
N ILE A 71 -7.71 7.06 -11.74
CA ILE A 71 -6.48 7.46 -11.01
C ILE A 71 -5.53 8.20 -11.97
N LYS A 72 -5.32 7.66 -13.18
CA LYS A 72 -4.46 8.24 -14.20
C LYS A 72 -4.89 9.64 -14.60
N ASN A 73 -6.19 9.88 -14.76
CA ASN A 73 -6.72 11.16 -15.23
C ASN A 73 -6.91 12.19 -14.11
N THR A 74 -6.88 11.76 -12.84
CA THR A 74 -7.21 12.61 -11.68
C THR A 74 -5.98 13.02 -10.88
N PHE A 75 -4.99 12.15 -10.78
CA PHE A 75 -3.82 12.35 -9.90
C PHE A 75 -2.53 12.58 -10.71
N SER A 76 -1.45 12.95 -10.03
CA SER A 76 -0.13 13.09 -10.66
C SER A 76 0.42 11.73 -11.14
N ASP A 77 1.33 11.79 -12.13
CA ASP A 77 2.02 10.60 -12.65
C ASP A 77 2.67 9.77 -11.52
N HIS A 78 3.28 10.44 -10.54
CA HIS A 78 3.88 9.76 -9.40
C HIS A 78 2.87 8.94 -8.59
N ILE A 79 1.67 9.49 -8.33
CA ILE A 79 0.61 8.75 -7.64
C ILE A 79 0.14 7.58 -8.49
N TYR A 80 -0.16 7.82 -9.76
CA TYR A 80 -0.64 6.79 -10.68
C TYR A 80 0.36 5.63 -10.84
N GLU A 81 1.61 5.94 -11.19
CA GLU A 81 2.65 4.92 -11.40
C GLU A 81 2.94 4.12 -10.13
N THR A 82 2.90 4.78 -8.96
CA THR A 82 3.11 4.10 -7.69
C THR A 82 1.92 3.21 -7.31
N CYS A 83 0.70 3.62 -7.57
CA CYS A 83 -0.49 2.75 -7.41
C CYS A 83 -0.39 1.52 -8.31
N LEU A 84 0.00 1.68 -9.58
CA LEU A 84 0.22 0.54 -10.49
C LEU A 84 1.33 -0.41 -10.00
N LEU A 85 2.41 0.15 -9.44
CA LEU A 85 3.49 -0.64 -8.85
C LEU A 85 2.98 -1.48 -7.68
N LEU A 86 2.06 -0.94 -6.88
CA LEU A 86 1.47 -1.60 -5.70
C LEU A 86 0.35 -2.59 -6.03
N THR A 87 -0.17 -2.58 -7.26
CA THR A 87 -1.25 -3.46 -7.71
C THR A 87 -0.71 -4.83 -8.13
N HIS A 88 -1.33 -5.92 -7.63
CA HIS A 88 -0.98 -7.31 -7.94
C HIS A 88 -2.16 -8.03 -8.61
N LEU A 89 -2.34 -7.83 -9.91
CA LEU A 89 -3.40 -8.49 -10.69
C LEU A 89 -2.96 -9.83 -11.27
N ASN A 90 -1.67 -10.03 -11.55
CA ASN A 90 -1.16 -11.19 -12.26
C ASN A 90 0.23 -11.62 -11.75
N GLY A 91 0.56 -12.89 -11.95
CA GLY A 91 1.86 -13.44 -11.59
C GLY A 91 1.91 -14.01 -10.16
N THR A 92 3.11 -14.32 -9.69
CA THR A 92 3.33 -14.83 -8.34
C THR A 92 3.56 -13.68 -7.35
N TYR A 93 3.21 -13.89 -6.09
CA TYR A 93 3.53 -12.91 -5.05
C TYR A 93 5.03 -12.64 -4.93
N ALA A 94 5.88 -13.63 -5.22
CA ALA A 94 7.33 -13.46 -5.22
C ALA A 94 7.79 -12.47 -6.31
N SER A 95 7.30 -12.61 -7.55
CA SER A 95 7.63 -11.69 -8.65
C SER A 95 7.10 -10.28 -8.40
N TYR A 96 5.89 -10.15 -7.83
CA TYR A 96 5.33 -8.88 -7.41
C TYR A 96 6.18 -8.18 -6.34
N LYS A 97 6.58 -8.91 -5.29
CA LYS A 97 7.47 -8.41 -4.24
C LYS A 97 8.81 -7.94 -4.81
N GLU A 98 9.41 -8.73 -5.70
CA GLU A 98 10.66 -8.40 -6.37
C GLU A 98 10.55 -7.11 -7.21
N LYS A 99 9.45 -6.95 -7.95
CA LYS A 99 9.15 -5.74 -8.71
C LYS A 99 9.18 -4.49 -7.81
N ILE A 100 8.57 -4.54 -6.63
CA ILE A 100 8.57 -3.43 -5.68
C ILE A 100 9.97 -3.17 -5.13
N LEU A 101 10.71 -4.22 -4.73
CA LEU A 101 12.06 -4.09 -4.16
C LEU A 101 13.06 -3.48 -5.15
N ASN A 102 12.91 -3.77 -6.44
CA ASN A 102 13.80 -3.29 -7.50
C ASN A 102 13.35 -1.97 -8.14
N SER A 103 12.20 -1.43 -7.76
CA SER A 103 11.64 -0.21 -8.36
C SER A 103 12.40 1.09 -8.05
N GLY A 104 13.19 1.12 -6.97
CA GLY A 104 13.78 2.36 -6.47
C GLY A 104 12.76 3.35 -5.86
N ASN A 105 11.48 2.97 -5.76
CA ASN A 105 10.40 3.81 -5.25
C ASN A 105 10.27 3.68 -3.73
N ILE A 106 10.77 4.69 -3.00
CA ILE A 106 10.76 4.69 -1.53
C ILE A 106 9.32 4.73 -0.99
N ASP A 107 8.41 5.44 -1.64
CA ASP A 107 7.02 5.55 -1.19
C ASP A 107 6.32 4.18 -1.27
N ALA A 108 6.50 3.46 -2.37
CA ALA A 108 5.97 2.10 -2.51
C ALA A 108 6.50 1.15 -1.42
N LEU A 109 7.80 1.21 -1.12
CA LEU A 109 8.42 0.38 -0.07
C LEU A 109 7.86 0.68 1.31
N LEU A 110 7.70 1.96 1.66
CA LEU A 110 7.19 2.36 2.97
C LEU A 110 5.71 2.06 3.12
N ILE A 111 4.92 2.21 2.06
CA ILE A 111 3.50 1.86 2.05
C ILE A 111 3.32 0.36 2.19
N LYS A 112 4.08 -0.47 1.43
CA LYS A 112 4.02 -1.94 1.59
C LYS A 112 4.55 -2.44 2.92
N ALA A 113 5.48 -1.72 3.55
CA ALA A 113 5.87 -2.01 4.93
C ALA A 113 4.71 -1.74 5.90
N SER A 114 3.99 -0.62 5.74
CA SER A 114 2.85 -0.27 6.60
C SER A 114 1.65 -1.19 6.39
N ASP A 115 1.34 -1.55 5.15
CA ASP A 115 0.34 -2.55 4.79
C ASP A 115 0.67 -3.93 5.40
N SER A 116 1.91 -4.39 5.24
CA SER A 116 2.36 -5.65 5.83
C SER A 116 2.31 -5.63 7.36
N GLU A 117 2.61 -4.49 7.99
CA GLU A 117 2.51 -4.34 9.45
C GLU A 117 1.06 -4.47 9.92
N ASP A 118 0.10 -3.78 9.28
CA ASP A 118 -1.33 -3.91 9.60
C ASP A 118 -1.85 -5.33 9.35
N ASN A 119 -1.40 -5.97 8.26
CA ASN A 119 -1.75 -7.35 7.95
C ASN A 119 -1.06 -8.41 8.84
N SER A 120 -0.07 -8.02 9.63
CA SER A 120 0.64 -8.91 10.57
C SER A 120 -0.02 -8.98 11.95
N ILE A 121 -1.05 -8.18 12.22
CA ILE A 121 -1.78 -8.19 13.48
C ILE A 121 -2.46 -9.53 13.65
N ILE A 122 -2.24 -10.15 14.82
CA ILE A 122 -2.84 -11.44 15.17
C ILE A 122 -4.18 -11.20 15.84
N GLU A 123 -5.22 -11.79 15.27
CA GLU A 123 -6.58 -11.70 15.78
C GLU A 123 -7.05 -13.02 16.41
N PRO A 124 -7.93 -12.96 17.41
CA PRO A 124 -8.51 -14.16 18.00
C PRO A 124 -9.18 -15.07 16.96
N GLY A 125 -8.96 -16.38 17.05
CA GLY A 125 -9.57 -17.35 16.12
C GLY A 125 -8.84 -17.52 14.78
N MET A 126 -7.68 -16.91 14.58
CA MET A 126 -6.86 -17.16 13.40
C MET A 126 -6.40 -18.62 13.33
N SER A 127 -6.53 -19.23 12.15
CA SER A 127 -6.00 -20.57 11.89
C SER A 127 -4.47 -20.55 11.78
N ASP A 128 -3.83 -21.73 11.94
CA ASP A 128 -2.36 -21.87 11.80
C ASP A 128 -1.85 -21.35 10.44
N LYS A 129 -2.63 -21.51 9.38
CA LYS A 129 -2.32 -20.97 8.05
C LYS A 129 -2.22 -19.43 8.08
N HIS A 130 -3.15 -18.78 8.77
CA HIS A 130 -3.15 -17.31 8.87
C HIS A 130 -2.08 -16.80 9.83
N LEU A 131 -1.81 -17.51 10.92
CA LEU A 131 -0.69 -17.21 11.82
C LEU A 131 0.65 -17.25 11.09
N LYS A 132 0.87 -18.30 10.26
CA LYS A 132 2.05 -18.37 9.38
C LYS A 132 2.12 -17.19 8.39
N ARG A 133 0.98 -16.74 7.87
CA ARG A 133 0.92 -15.57 6.99
C ARG A 133 1.30 -14.29 7.73
N CYS A 134 0.87 -14.11 8.98
CA CYS A 134 1.29 -12.98 9.81
C CYS A 134 2.83 -12.94 10.00
N GLU A 135 3.48 -14.09 10.19
CA GLU A 135 4.95 -14.14 10.27
C GLU A 135 5.62 -13.72 8.95
N ILE A 136 5.07 -14.13 7.79
CA ILE A 136 5.55 -13.67 6.49
C ILE A 136 5.40 -12.15 6.35
N TYR A 137 4.30 -11.58 6.81
CA TYR A 137 4.11 -10.13 6.79
C TYR A 137 5.09 -9.40 7.69
N LYS A 138 5.38 -9.90 8.89
CA LYS A 138 6.41 -9.34 9.78
C LYS A 138 7.79 -9.33 9.13
N GLU A 139 8.14 -10.39 8.41
CA GLU A 139 9.39 -10.45 7.66
C GLU A 139 9.39 -9.48 6.46
N ASN A 140 8.27 -9.34 5.76
CA ASN A 140 8.12 -8.37 4.69
C ASN A 140 8.34 -6.93 5.17
N VAL A 141 7.85 -6.57 6.36
CA VAL A 141 8.12 -5.26 6.98
C VAL A 141 9.63 -4.99 7.05
N ARG A 142 10.40 -5.95 7.59
CA ARG A 142 11.86 -5.82 7.74
C ARG A 142 12.55 -5.63 6.38
N ILE A 143 12.16 -6.42 5.39
CA ILE A 143 12.75 -6.41 4.04
C ILE A 143 12.47 -5.07 3.35
N TYR A 144 11.22 -4.60 3.34
CA TYR A 144 10.86 -3.32 2.71
C TYR A 144 11.54 -2.13 3.39
N LEU A 145 11.61 -2.11 4.73
CA LEU A 145 12.28 -1.05 5.48
C LEU A 145 13.79 -1.04 5.24
N ALA A 146 14.44 -2.20 5.23
CA ALA A 146 15.86 -2.30 4.93
C ALA A 146 16.17 -1.74 3.54
N LYS A 147 15.36 -2.08 2.53
CA LYS A 147 15.53 -1.56 1.17
C LYS A 147 15.29 -0.06 1.07
N ALA A 148 14.28 0.46 1.75
CA ALA A 148 14.01 1.91 1.79
C ALA A 148 15.16 2.69 2.43
N LEU A 149 15.78 2.15 3.49
CA LEU A 149 16.94 2.75 4.14
C LEU A 149 18.18 2.73 3.25
N GLU A 150 18.44 1.63 2.53
CA GLU A 150 19.50 1.53 1.53
C GLU A 150 19.38 2.63 0.48
N LEU A 151 18.19 2.79 -0.12
CA LEU A 151 17.94 3.82 -1.14
C LEU A 151 18.11 5.24 -0.60
N LYS A 152 17.70 5.52 0.63
CA LYS A 152 17.91 6.83 1.27
C LYS A 152 19.38 7.14 1.47
N ARG A 153 20.20 6.15 1.86
CA ARG A 153 21.66 6.32 2.02
C ARG A 153 22.32 6.66 0.69
N VAL A 154 22.03 5.89 -0.36
CA VAL A 154 22.58 6.14 -1.70
C VAL A 154 22.22 7.54 -2.20
N LYS A 155 20.96 7.99 -2.05
CA LYS A 155 20.54 9.33 -2.44
C LYS A 155 21.31 10.43 -1.67
N ASN A 156 21.54 10.24 -0.37
CA ASN A 156 22.26 11.22 0.46
C ASN A 156 23.77 11.27 0.15
N GLU A 157 24.36 10.17 -0.36
CA GLU A 157 25.77 10.14 -0.78
C GLU A 157 25.98 10.82 -2.13
N ILE A 158 25.02 10.75 -3.05
CA ILE A 158 25.08 11.39 -4.37
C ILE A 158 24.92 12.93 -4.27
N LEU A 159 24.25 13.42 -3.21
CA LEU A 159 23.98 14.85 -3.00
C LEU A 159 25.07 15.58 -2.20
N LYS A 160 26.15 14.89 -1.82
CA LYS A 160 27.34 15.45 -1.16
C LYS A 160 28.47 15.71 -2.15
#